data_78ea459499a776f1f6da97a0b3a28f9f
#
_entry.id   78ea459499a776f1f6da97a0b3a28f9f
#
_cell.length_a   1.000
_cell.length_b   1.000
_cell.length_c   1.000
_cell.angle_alpha   90.00
_cell.angle_beta   90.00
_cell.angle_gamma   90.00
#
_symmetry.space_group_name_H-M   'P 1'
#
loop_
_entity.id
_entity.type
_entity.pdbx_description
1 polymer ?
#
loop_
_entity_poly.entity_id
_entity_poly.type
_entity_poly.pdbx_seq_one_letter_code
_entity_poly.pdbx_strand_id
1 'polypeptide(L)'
;HGDAAIYDALVRMGQDFARGITFVHPQGNFGSLDDPPAAPRYTECRLSEAAMAMVRELDEDTVDFRPTYDGEAEEPVVLPALLPGLLLNGTTGIAVGMATNMPTHNLAELHDAIELVMKKRRPKPTTDELLACCPGPDFPSGGIVVDDGIREAYETGRGSIRIRARAEVEDVGRGRQAIIVTE
;
A
#
# COMPACT_ATOMS: atom_id res chain seq x y z
N HIS A 1 18.24 11.80 -7.80
CA HIS A 1 17.02 12.51 -7.42
C HIS A 1 17.35 13.61 -6.42
N GLY A 2 16.61 14.72 -6.47
CA GLY A 2 16.77 15.78 -5.48
C GLY A 2 16.13 15.37 -4.13
N ASP A 3 16.54 16.04 -3.07
CA ASP A 3 16.07 15.81 -1.69
C ASP A 3 14.55 15.96 -1.53
N ALA A 4 13.94 16.90 -2.25
CA ALA A 4 12.48 17.07 -2.24
C ALA A 4 11.74 15.82 -2.72
N ALA A 5 12.17 15.22 -3.84
CA ALA A 5 11.53 14.01 -4.37
C ALA A 5 11.72 12.79 -3.44
N ILE A 6 12.87 12.70 -2.78
CA ILE A 6 13.16 11.65 -1.79
C ILE A 6 12.26 11.84 -0.57
N TYR A 7 12.13 13.07 -0.08
CA TYR A 7 11.30 13.39 1.07
C TYR A 7 9.81 13.12 0.80
N ASP A 8 9.29 13.52 -0.37
CA ASP A 8 7.91 13.25 -0.76
C ASP A 8 7.59 11.74 -0.80
N ALA A 9 8.51 10.92 -1.28
CA ALA A 9 8.37 9.47 -1.29
C ALA A 9 8.41 8.89 0.14
N LEU A 10 9.34 9.36 0.96
CA LEU A 10 9.48 8.94 2.36
C LEU A 10 8.23 9.27 3.18
N VAL A 11 7.70 10.49 3.04
CA VAL A 11 6.48 10.91 3.73
C VAL A 11 5.32 9.98 3.43
N ARG A 12 5.11 9.62 2.16
CA ARG A 12 4.02 8.70 1.77
C ARG A 12 4.13 7.32 2.40
N MET A 13 5.34 6.86 2.69
CA MET A 13 5.53 5.57 3.38
C MET A 13 5.18 5.62 4.88
N GLY A 14 5.04 6.82 5.45
CA GLY A 14 4.66 7.04 6.84
C GLY A 14 3.21 7.51 7.03
N GLN A 15 2.44 7.70 5.95
CA GLN A 15 1.05 8.17 6.02
C GLN A 15 0.10 6.97 6.13
N ASP A 16 -0.60 6.84 7.25
CA ASP A 16 -1.54 5.76 7.54
C ASP A 16 -2.82 5.82 6.68
N PHE A 17 -3.18 7.02 6.20
CA PHE A 17 -4.27 7.19 5.24
C PHE A 17 -3.90 6.85 3.78
N ALA A 18 -2.62 6.61 3.51
CA ALA A 18 -2.11 6.28 2.17
C ALA A 18 -1.60 4.83 2.07
N ARG A 19 -1.39 4.14 3.18
CA ARG A 19 -0.77 2.81 3.25
C ARG A 19 -1.57 1.87 4.14
N GLY A 20 -1.73 0.63 3.73
CA GLY A 20 -2.31 -0.41 4.57
C GLY A 20 -1.45 -0.70 5.80
N ILE A 21 -0.12 -0.72 5.61
CA ILE A 21 0.86 -0.71 6.70
C ILE A 21 1.96 0.29 6.38
N THR A 22 2.28 1.16 7.33
CA THR A 22 3.36 2.14 7.19
C THR A 22 4.72 1.48 7.40
N PHE A 23 5.65 1.71 6.49
CA PHE A 23 7.04 1.26 6.60
C PHE A 23 7.94 2.32 7.26
N VAL A 24 7.49 3.55 7.31
CA VAL A 24 8.14 4.63 8.03
C VAL A 24 7.31 4.96 9.26
N HIS A 25 7.96 4.98 10.43
CA HIS A 25 7.37 5.51 11.66
C HIS A 25 7.64 7.01 11.72
N PRO A 26 6.63 7.85 11.53
CA PRO A 26 6.81 9.30 11.44
C PRO A 26 6.93 9.93 12.82
N GLN A 27 7.70 11.01 12.89
CA GLN A 27 7.71 11.91 14.04
C GLN A 27 7.64 13.35 13.55
N GLY A 28 6.65 14.07 14.05
CA GLY A 28 6.26 15.37 13.53
C GLY A 28 5.09 15.30 12.56
N ASN A 29 4.84 16.38 11.83
CA ASN A 29 3.71 16.49 10.92
C ASN A 29 4.04 15.90 9.54
N PHE A 30 3.52 14.70 9.25
CA PHE A 30 3.60 14.05 7.93
C PHE A 30 2.37 14.33 7.06
N GLY A 31 1.56 15.32 7.42
CA GLY A 31 0.36 15.69 6.70
C GLY A 31 -0.88 14.92 7.14
N SER A 32 -1.99 15.31 6.58
CA SER A 32 -3.31 14.67 6.69
C SER A 32 -3.96 14.64 5.32
N LEU A 33 -5.22 14.22 5.24
CA LEU A 33 -5.98 14.30 4.00
C LEU A 33 -6.20 15.74 3.52
N ASP A 34 -6.25 16.70 4.47
CA ASP A 34 -6.55 18.10 4.20
C ASP A 34 -5.29 19.00 4.18
N ASP A 35 -4.25 18.60 4.90
CA ASP A 35 -3.06 19.45 5.11
C ASP A 35 -1.79 18.78 4.58
N PRO A 36 -0.89 19.55 3.95
CA PRO A 36 0.40 19.02 3.50
C PRO A 36 1.33 18.71 4.68
N PRO A 37 2.35 17.87 4.47
CA PRO A 37 3.37 17.62 5.48
C PRO A 37 4.22 18.86 5.76
N ALA A 38 4.82 18.91 6.95
CA ALA A 38 5.81 19.91 7.28
C ALA A 38 7.08 19.74 6.46
N ALA A 39 7.88 20.80 6.35
CA ALA A 39 9.18 20.72 5.69
C ALA A 39 10.13 19.72 6.40
N PRO A 40 11.07 19.09 5.67
CA PRO A 40 11.92 18.02 6.22
C PRO A 40 12.72 18.42 7.46
N ARG A 41 13.05 19.68 7.62
CA ARG A 41 13.78 20.19 8.81
C ARG A 41 12.97 20.13 10.12
N TYR A 42 11.68 19.85 10.05
CA TYR A 42 10.78 19.78 11.21
C TYR A 42 10.31 18.36 11.52
N THR A 43 10.77 17.38 10.76
CA THR A 43 10.29 15.99 10.89
C THR A 43 11.47 15.04 11.10
N GLU A 44 11.19 13.94 11.78
CA GLU A 44 12.11 12.81 11.92
C GLU A 44 11.38 11.52 11.49
N CYS A 45 12.14 10.48 11.21
CA CYS A 45 11.58 9.20 10.85
C CYS A 45 12.46 8.05 11.33
N ARG A 46 11.82 6.88 11.48
CA ARG A 46 12.49 5.60 11.76
C ARG A 46 11.86 4.52 10.88
N LEU A 47 12.55 3.41 10.70
CA LEU A 47 11.92 2.22 10.17
C LEU A 47 10.87 1.71 11.16
N SER A 48 9.69 1.35 10.67
CA SER A 48 8.68 0.67 11.48
C SER A 48 9.06 -0.80 11.70
N GLU A 49 8.35 -1.49 12.59
CA GLU A 49 8.52 -2.94 12.79
C GLU A 49 8.21 -3.71 11.48
N ALA A 50 7.21 -3.26 10.72
CA ALA A 50 6.88 -3.82 9.42
C ALA A 50 8.03 -3.66 8.42
N ALA A 51 8.69 -2.49 8.39
CA ALA A 51 9.86 -2.29 7.55
C ALA A 51 11.04 -3.17 7.98
N MET A 52 11.26 -3.32 9.28
CA MET A 52 12.29 -4.22 9.80
C MET A 52 12.02 -5.69 9.39
N ALA A 53 10.75 -6.10 9.37
CA ALA A 53 10.38 -7.44 8.87
C ALA A 53 10.66 -7.62 7.36
N MET A 54 10.61 -6.55 6.57
CA MET A 54 10.92 -6.59 5.13
C MET A 54 12.41 -6.77 4.83
N VAL A 55 13.30 -6.35 5.73
CA VAL A 55 14.76 -6.33 5.52
C VAL A 55 15.52 -7.32 6.41
N ARG A 56 14.83 -8.01 7.29
CA ARG A 56 15.42 -8.85 8.35
C ARG A 56 16.41 -9.89 7.85
N GLU A 57 16.17 -10.46 6.67
CA GLU A 57 16.94 -11.59 6.13
C GLU A 57 17.94 -11.13 5.04
N LEU A 58 18.25 -9.83 4.95
CA LEU A 58 19.18 -9.31 3.93
C LEU A 58 20.59 -9.91 4.06
N ASP A 59 21.02 -10.20 5.29
CA ASP A 59 22.36 -10.75 5.58
C ASP A 59 22.39 -12.28 5.50
N GLU A 60 21.29 -12.93 5.09
CA GLU A 60 21.14 -14.40 5.09
C GLU A 60 21.24 -15.02 3.68
N ASP A 61 21.78 -14.30 2.70
CA ASP A 61 21.91 -14.76 1.30
C ASP A 61 20.58 -15.21 0.66
N THR A 62 19.51 -14.50 1.00
CA THR A 62 18.14 -14.81 0.55
C THR A 62 17.77 -14.13 -0.76
N VAL A 63 18.50 -13.09 -1.16
CA VAL A 63 18.27 -12.30 -2.36
C VAL A 63 19.58 -11.93 -3.04
N ASP A 64 19.50 -11.71 -4.36
CA ASP A 64 20.65 -11.27 -5.14
C ASP A 64 20.97 -9.79 -4.89
N PHE A 65 22.24 -9.43 -4.94
CA PHE A 65 22.75 -8.06 -4.87
C PHE A 65 23.31 -7.61 -6.21
N ARG A 66 23.33 -6.33 -6.42
CA ARG A 66 23.96 -5.67 -7.59
C ARG A 66 24.71 -4.40 -7.14
N PRO A 67 25.74 -3.97 -7.90
CA PRO A 67 26.40 -2.71 -7.62
C PRO A 67 25.42 -1.52 -7.72
N THR A 68 25.60 -0.52 -6.84
CA THR A 68 24.97 0.80 -6.97
C THR A 68 25.42 1.48 -8.26
N TYR A 69 24.71 2.54 -8.68
CA TYR A 69 25.01 3.26 -9.93
C TYR A 69 26.47 3.79 -9.99
N ASP A 70 27.04 4.22 -8.88
CA ASP A 70 28.41 4.67 -8.74
C ASP A 70 29.42 3.52 -8.53
N GLY A 71 28.95 2.31 -8.26
CA GLY A 71 29.78 1.14 -8.00
C GLY A 71 30.51 1.15 -6.66
N GLU A 72 30.17 2.06 -5.75
CA GLU A 72 30.83 2.19 -4.44
C GLU A 72 30.24 1.24 -3.37
N ALA A 73 29.03 0.75 -3.59
CA ALA A 73 28.33 -0.17 -2.70
C ALA A 73 27.51 -1.22 -3.47
N GLU A 74 26.89 -2.13 -2.76
CA GLU A 74 25.92 -3.09 -3.29
C GLU A 74 24.54 -2.83 -2.72
N GLU A 75 23.52 -3.06 -3.53
CA GLU A 75 22.12 -2.95 -3.15
C GLU A 75 21.37 -4.26 -3.49
N PRO A 76 20.38 -4.67 -2.68
CA PRO A 76 19.59 -5.84 -3.01
C PRO A 76 18.73 -5.57 -4.24
N VAL A 77 18.62 -6.56 -5.13
CA VAL A 77 17.77 -6.48 -6.33
C VAL A 77 16.28 -6.41 -5.94
N VAL A 78 15.92 -7.15 -4.88
CA VAL A 78 14.59 -7.12 -4.24
C VAL A 78 14.78 -7.29 -2.75
N LEU A 79 13.80 -6.86 -1.95
CA LEU A 79 13.82 -7.13 -0.51
C LEU A 79 13.37 -8.58 -0.21
N PRO A 80 13.87 -9.23 0.85
CA PRO A 80 13.45 -10.56 1.28
C PRO A 80 11.96 -10.67 1.58
N ALA A 81 11.36 -9.59 2.10
CA ALA A 81 9.93 -9.35 2.20
C ALA A 81 9.14 -10.45 2.97
N LEU A 82 9.24 -10.47 4.29
CA LEU A 82 8.42 -11.34 5.14
C LEU A 82 6.90 -11.08 4.96
N LEU A 83 6.52 -9.84 4.67
CA LEU A 83 5.14 -9.44 4.42
C LEU A 83 4.87 -9.32 2.91
N PRO A 84 3.65 -9.63 2.43
CA PRO A 84 3.25 -9.48 1.03
C PRO A 84 3.04 -7.99 0.66
N GLY A 85 4.08 -7.18 0.80
CA GLY A 85 4.04 -5.72 0.73
C GLY A 85 3.42 -5.16 -0.55
N LEU A 86 3.57 -5.87 -1.67
CA LEU A 86 2.98 -5.49 -2.95
C LEU A 86 1.44 -5.48 -2.91
N LEU A 87 0.83 -6.52 -2.36
CA LEU A 87 -0.63 -6.63 -2.23
C LEU A 87 -1.12 -5.79 -1.05
N LEU A 88 -0.37 -5.77 0.05
CA LEU A 88 -0.75 -5.09 1.27
C LEU A 88 -0.85 -3.57 1.10
N ASN A 89 0.17 -2.95 0.51
CA ASN A 89 0.24 -1.50 0.30
C ASN A 89 -0.17 -1.06 -1.12
N GLY A 90 -0.43 -2.03 -2.00
CA GLY A 90 -0.65 -1.73 -3.39
C GLY A 90 0.57 -1.11 -4.08
N THR A 91 0.42 -0.76 -5.32
CA THR A 91 1.45 -0.04 -6.07
C THR A 91 0.84 0.75 -7.23
N THR A 92 1.41 1.89 -7.52
CA THR A 92 1.10 2.68 -8.70
C THR A 92 2.41 3.05 -9.38
N GLY A 93 2.51 2.79 -10.68
CA GLY A 93 3.70 3.10 -11.43
C GLY A 93 3.42 3.31 -12.89
N ILE A 94 4.12 4.26 -13.50
CA ILE A 94 4.03 4.58 -14.92
C ILE A 94 5.41 4.36 -15.53
N ALA A 95 5.49 3.44 -16.48
CA ALA A 95 6.70 3.16 -17.25
C ALA A 95 6.45 3.42 -18.74
N VAL A 96 7.50 3.30 -19.55
CA VAL A 96 7.34 3.40 -21.00
C VAL A 96 6.62 2.16 -21.52
N GLY A 97 5.47 2.37 -22.12
CA GLY A 97 4.65 1.32 -22.72
C GLY A 97 3.80 0.49 -21.76
N MET A 98 3.89 0.70 -20.44
CA MET A 98 3.06 0.03 -19.45
C MET A 98 2.84 0.86 -18.20
N ALA A 99 1.76 0.55 -17.48
CA ALA A 99 1.46 1.14 -16.18
C ALA A 99 0.87 0.07 -15.26
N THR A 100 0.99 0.27 -13.97
CA THR A 100 0.33 -0.55 -12.94
C THR A 100 -0.42 0.32 -11.96
N ASN A 101 -1.55 -0.18 -11.48
CA ASN A 101 -2.32 0.44 -10.41
C ASN A 101 -3.01 -0.67 -9.60
N MET A 102 -2.34 -1.10 -8.56
CA MET A 102 -2.81 -2.17 -7.67
C MET A 102 -3.28 -1.55 -6.35
N PRO A 103 -4.52 -1.81 -5.90
CA PRO A 103 -5.03 -1.30 -4.64
C PRO A 103 -4.41 -2.01 -3.44
N THR A 104 -4.59 -1.43 -2.26
CA THR A 104 -4.27 -2.00 -0.95
C THR A 104 -5.22 -3.13 -0.59
N HIS A 105 -4.76 -4.08 0.25
CA HIS A 105 -5.56 -5.20 0.74
C HIS A 105 -5.38 -5.40 2.26
N ASN A 106 -6.34 -6.06 2.87
CA ASN A 106 -6.29 -6.39 4.29
C ASN A 106 -5.26 -7.48 4.58
N LEU A 107 -4.42 -7.28 5.60
CA LEU A 107 -3.35 -8.22 5.95
C LEU A 107 -3.89 -9.58 6.42
N ALA A 108 -4.96 -9.61 7.22
CA ALA A 108 -5.54 -10.86 7.71
C ALA A 108 -6.15 -11.68 6.57
N GLU A 109 -6.86 -11.03 5.67
CA GLU A 109 -7.44 -11.65 4.47
C GLU A 109 -6.34 -12.18 3.53
N LEU A 110 -5.27 -11.44 3.34
CA LEU A 110 -4.10 -11.90 2.57
C LEU A 110 -3.43 -13.11 3.23
N HIS A 111 -3.30 -13.11 4.55
CA HIS A 111 -2.78 -14.25 5.30
C HIS A 111 -3.62 -15.50 5.05
N ASP A 112 -4.95 -15.41 5.17
CA ASP A 112 -5.85 -16.54 4.97
C ASP A 112 -5.80 -17.06 3.52
N ALA A 113 -5.69 -16.17 2.54
CA ALA A 113 -5.53 -16.54 1.14
C ALA A 113 -4.18 -17.23 0.89
N ILE A 114 -3.08 -16.75 1.47
CA ILE A 114 -1.75 -17.38 1.40
C ILE A 114 -1.79 -18.78 2.05
N GLU A 115 -2.38 -18.88 3.23
CA GLU A 115 -2.54 -20.16 3.95
C GLU A 115 -3.32 -21.19 3.11
N LEU A 116 -4.40 -20.75 2.46
CA LEU A 116 -5.17 -21.58 1.55
C LEU A 116 -4.31 -22.09 0.38
N VAL A 117 -3.52 -21.21 -0.25
CA VAL A 117 -2.61 -21.59 -1.35
C VAL A 117 -1.55 -22.60 -0.88
N MET A 118 -1.02 -22.39 0.31
CA MET A 118 0.00 -23.30 0.90
C MET A 118 -0.59 -24.68 1.23
N LYS A 119 -1.79 -24.74 1.78
CA LYS A 119 -2.48 -26.00 2.13
C LYS A 119 -3.00 -26.74 0.89
N LYS A 120 -3.55 -26.02 -0.07
CA LYS A 120 -4.18 -26.59 -1.27
C LYS A 120 -3.26 -26.48 -2.50
N ARG A 121 -2.33 -27.41 -2.61
CA ARG A 121 -1.34 -27.40 -3.70
C ARG A 121 -1.84 -28.05 -5.01
N ARG A 122 -2.68 -29.09 -4.92
CA ARG A 122 -3.21 -29.86 -6.06
C ARG A 122 -4.63 -30.37 -5.77
N PRO A 123 -5.67 -29.91 -6.52
CA PRO A 123 -5.63 -28.80 -7.47
C PRO A 123 -5.33 -27.48 -6.75
N LYS A 124 -4.84 -26.48 -7.47
CA LYS A 124 -4.68 -25.12 -6.91
C LYS A 124 -6.03 -24.55 -6.50
N PRO A 125 -6.09 -23.61 -5.54
CA PRO A 125 -7.32 -22.89 -5.22
C PRO A 125 -7.92 -22.22 -6.45
N THR A 126 -9.23 -22.23 -6.54
CA THR A 126 -9.97 -21.47 -7.56
C THR A 126 -10.07 -20.01 -7.18
N THR A 127 -10.41 -19.14 -8.13
CA THR A 127 -10.67 -17.72 -7.86
C THR A 127 -11.79 -17.55 -6.81
N ASP A 128 -12.85 -18.37 -6.86
CA ASP A 128 -13.94 -18.32 -5.87
C ASP A 128 -13.45 -18.61 -4.45
N GLU A 129 -12.59 -19.59 -4.28
CA GLU A 129 -12.02 -19.94 -2.98
C GLU A 129 -11.09 -18.83 -2.44
N LEU A 130 -10.32 -18.19 -3.32
CA LEU A 130 -9.47 -17.06 -2.94
C LEU A 130 -10.30 -15.81 -2.61
N LEU A 131 -11.35 -15.53 -3.37
CA LEU A 131 -12.27 -14.42 -3.09
C LEU A 131 -13.09 -14.63 -1.82
N ALA A 132 -13.28 -15.88 -1.37
CA ALA A 132 -13.89 -16.15 -0.08
C ALA A 132 -12.98 -15.76 1.10
N CYS A 133 -11.65 -15.79 0.92
CA CYS A 133 -10.67 -15.35 1.92
C CYS A 133 -10.38 -13.85 1.81
N CYS A 134 -10.20 -13.35 0.60
CA CYS A 134 -9.85 -11.96 0.30
C CYS A 134 -10.82 -11.41 -0.77
N PRO A 135 -11.97 -10.87 -0.36
CA PRO A 135 -13.08 -10.53 -1.27
C PRO A 135 -12.79 -9.33 -2.17
N GLY A 136 -11.83 -8.49 -1.80
CA GLY A 136 -11.47 -7.32 -2.58
C GLY A 136 -10.47 -6.41 -1.90
N PRO A 137 -10.27 -5.22 -2.47
CA PRO A 137 -9.41 -4.21 -1.89
C PRO A 137 -9.91 -3.72 -0.53
N ASP A 138 -8.94 -3.34 0.32
CA ASP A 138 -9.17 -2.68 1.60
C ASP A 138 -8.37 -1.37 1.61
N PHE A 139 -9.08 -0.24 1.66
CA PHE A 139 -8.46 1.08 1.56
C PHE A 139 -8.24 1.70 2.93
N PRO A 140 -7.06 2.28 3.22
CA PRO A 140 -6.77 2.88 4.52
C PRO A 140 -7.73 4.01 4.92
N SER A 141 -8.26 4.73 3.94
CA SER A 141 -9.25 5.80 4.15
C SER A 141 -10.69 5.31 4.21
N GLY A 142 -10.93 4.01 4.14
CA GLY A 142 -12.28 3.43 4.15
C GLY A 142 -13.02 3.62 2.84
N GLY A 143 -14.32 3.85 2.93
CA GLY A 143 -15.23 3.96 1.79
C GLY A 143 -15.99 2.67 1.49
N ILE A 144 -16.83 2.72 0.47
CA ILE A 144 -17.66 1.60 0.04
C ILE A 144 -17.16 1.09 -1.30
N VAL A 145 -16.58 -0.10 -1.32
CA VAL A 145 -16.20 -0.77 -2.56
C VAL A 145 -17.46 -1.30 -3.24
N VAL A 146 -17.68 -0.87 -4.48
CA VAL A 146 -18.75 -1.41 -5.32
C VAL A 146 -18.18 -2.62 -6.05
N ASP A 147 -18.75 -3.79 -5.80
CA ASP A 147 -18.34 -5.06 -6.43
C ASP A 147 -18.72 -5.04 -7.92
N ASP A 148 -17.87 -4.40 -8.71
CA ASP A 148 -18.05 -4.15 -10.11
C ASP A 148 -16.68 -4.28 -10.79
N GLY A 149 -16.32 -5.51 -11.13
CA GLY A 149 -15.07 -5.82 -11.81
C GLY A 149 -13.92 -6.32 -10.93
N ILE A 150 -14.11 -6.57 -9.62
CA ILE A 150 -13.08 -7.15 -8.74
C ILE A 150 -12.60 -8.50 -9.28
N ARG A 151 -13.56 -9.40 -9.57
CA ARG A 151 -13.25 -10.72 -10.13
C ARG A 151 -12.43 -10.62 -11.42
N GLU A 152 -12.88 -9.78 -12.36
CA GLU A 152 -12.17 -9.58 -13.62
C GLU A 152 -10.74 -9.06 -13.40
N ALA A 153 -10.60 -8.10 -12.47
CA ALA A 153 -9.28 -7.55 -12.11
C ALA A 153 -8.34 -8.65 -11.57
N TYR A 154 -8.83 -9.55 -10.73
CA TYR A 154 -8.01 -10.61 -10.15
C TYR A 154 -7.71 -11.76 -11.13
N GLU A 155 -8.65 -12.11 -12.01
CA GLU A 155 -8.46 -13.16 -13.00
C GLU A 155 -7.58 -12.75 -14.17
N THR A 156 -7.72 -11.50 -14.63
CA THR A 156 -7.08 -11.02 -15.86
C THR A 156 -5.94 -10.01 -15.62
N GLY A 157 -5.83 -9.48 -14.41
CA GLY A 157 -4.94 -8.35 -14.10
C GLY A 157 -5.45 -7.02 -14.65
N ARG A 158 -6.69 -6.97 -15.15
CA ARG A 158 -7.34 -5.76 -15.67
C ARG A 158 -8.79 -5.72 -15.22
N GLY A 159 -9.21 -4.59 -14.66
CA GLY A 159 -10.57 -4.38 -14.21
C GLY A 159 -10.77 -2.96 -13.73
N SER A 160 -12.02 -2.58 -13.53
CA SER A 160 -12.40 -1.28 -12.97
C SER A 160 -13.04 -1.52 -11.61
N ILE A 161 -12.42 -1.03 -10.56
CA ILE A 161 -12.95 -1.11 -9.19
C ILE A 161 -13.44 0.28 -8.82
N ARG A 162 -14.72 0.39 -8.49
CA ARG A 162 -15.33 1.67 -8.09
C ARG A 162 -15.45 1.77 -6.58
N ILE A 163 -15.14 2.95 -6.07
CA ILE A 163 -15.28 3.28 -4.66
C ILE A 163 -16.26 4.43 -4.54
N ARG A 164 -17.15 4.35 -3.55
CA ARG A 164 -18.03 5.45 -3.15
C ARG A 164 -17.61 5.95 -1.79
N ALA A 165 -17.57 7.27 -1.66
CA ALA A 165 -17.38 7.92 -0.37
C ALA A 165 -18.60 7.71 0.53
N ARG A 166 -18.36 7.72 1.85
CA ARG A 166 -19.38 8.04 2.84
C ARG A 166 -19.34 9.53 3.08
N ALA A 167 -20.49 10.16 3.02
CA ALA A 167 -20.59 11.60 3.18
C ALA A 167 -21.85 11.96 3.94
N GLU A 168 -21.72 13.01 4.75
CA GLU A 168 -22.82 13.59 5.54
C GLU A 168 -22.97 15.08 5.20
N VAL A 169 -24.17 15.61 5.42
CA VAL A 169 -24.43 17.04 5.26
C VAL A 169 -24.47 17.68 6.64
N GLU A 170 -23.54 18.58 6.89
CA GLU A 170 -23.41 19.27 8.16
C GLU A 170 -23.62 20.78 8.03
N ASP A 171 -24.13 21.40 9.10
CA ASP A 171 -24.21 22.85 9.22
C ASP A 171 -22.84 23.39 9.68
N VAL A 172 -22.19 24.15 8.81
CA VAL A 172 -20.88 24.76 9.09
C VAL A 172 -21.02 26.19 9.63
N GLY A 173 -22.20 26.56 10.08
CA GLY A 173 -22.50 27.85 10.68
C GLY A 173 -22.86 28.94 9.66
N ARG A 174 -23.43 30.02 10.15
CA ARG A 174 -23.91 31.16 9.35
C ARG A 174 -24.93 30.77 8.27
N GLY A 175 -25.75 29.74 8.51
CA GLY A 175 -26.76 29.24 7.58
C GLY A 175 -26.19 28.55 6.33
N ARG A 176 -24.95 28.07 6.38
CA ARG A 176 -24.30 27.31 5.30
C ARG A 176 -24.21 25.85 5.64
N GLN A 177 -24.46 25.01 4.67
CA GLN A 177 -24.24 23.57 4.75
C GLN A 177 -23.04 23.17 3.93
N ALA A 178 -22.34 22.15 4.37
CA ALA A 178 -21.24 21.50 3.65
C ALA A 178 -21.48 19.99 3.57
N ILE A 179 -20.96 19.40 2.50
CA ILE A 179 -20.84 17.93 2.38
C ILE A 179 -19.51 17.57 3.01
N ILE A 180 -19.56 16.80 4.09
CA ILE A 180 -18.36 16.28 4.76
C ILE A 180 -18.19 14.83 4.35
N VAL A 181 -17.05 14.54 3.73
CA VAL A 181 -16.65 13.16 3.38
C VAL A 181 -15.98 12.55 4.60
N THR A 182 -16.55 11.45 5.12
CA THR A 182 -16.08 10.78 6.34
C THR A 182 -15.25 9.53 6.06
N GLU A 183 -15.44 8.92 4.87
CA GLU A 183 -14.65 7.80 4.35
C GLU A 183 -14.52 7.89 2.82
#